data_721f78d0c157711c6a2d26b74a803100
#
_entry.id   721f78d0c157711c6a2d26b74a803100
#
_cell.length_a   1.000
_cell.length_b   1.000
_cell.length_c   1.000
_cell.angle_alpha   90.00
_cell.angle_beta   90.00
_cell.angle_gamma   90.00
#
_symmetry.space_group_name_H-M   'P 1'
#
loop_
_entity.id
_entity.type
_entity.pdbx_description
1 polymer ?
#
loop_
_entity_poly.entity_id
_entity_poly.type
_entity_poly.pdbx_seq_one_letter_code
_entity_poly.pdbx_strand_id
1 'polypeptide(L)'
;MKNRMCGKCITYIDSEIGGIMEQIYDLIIIGSGPAGLGAAIYAKRAELETLVIEKEMMSGGQVLTTYEVDNYAGLPGIGGFDLGMKFREHADKLGVEFAKDTVQKIESAESADASGKEEEQELLTAAE
;
A
#
# COMPACT_ATOMS: atom_id res chain seq x y z
N MET A 1 -9.67 12.97 -20.58
CA MET A 1 -8.50 13.68 -20.00
C MET A 1 -8.87 14.13 -18.60
N LYS A 2 -8.48 13.37 -17.58
CA LYS A 2 -8.63 13.82 -16.20
C LYS A 2 -7.47 14.77 -15.90
N ASN A 3 -7.73 16.06 -15.87
CA ASN A 3 -6.77 17.06 -15.41
C ASN A 3 -6.65 16.89 -13.88
N ARG A 4 -5.73 16.05 -13.42
CA ARG A 4 -5.37 16.00 -12.00
C ARG A 4 -4.39 17.13 -11.73
N MET A 5 -4.89 18.25 -11.24
CA MET A 5 -4.08 19.17 -10.45
C MET A 5 -3.88 18.51 -9.09
N CYS A 6 -2.90 17.63 -8.97
CA CYS A 6 -2.51 17.06 -7.68
C CYS A 6 -1.26 17.79 -7.19
N GLY A 7 -1.38 18.50 -6.11
CA GLY A 7 -0.26 19.16 -5.44
C GLY A 7 0.63 18.21 -4.63
N LYS A 8 0.39 16.87 -4.68
CA LYS A 8 1.22 15.86 -4.01
C LYS A 8 1.24 14.60 -4.85
N CYS A 9 2.40 14.26 -5.38
CA CYS A 9 2.63 13.01 -6.10
C CYS A 9 3.33 12.04 -5.17
N ILE A 10 2.80 10.80 -5.04
CA ILE A 10 3.49 9.73 -4.35
C ILE A 10 4.16 8.88 -5.42
N THR A 11 5.48 8.82 -5.38
CA THR A 11 6.29 8.06 -6.33
C THR A 11 6.91 6.87 -5.62
N TYR A 12 6.81 5.70 -6.22
CA TYR A 12 7.51 4.51 -5.79
C TYR A 12 8.79 4.34 -6.63
N ILE A 13 9.92 4.08 -5.97
CA ILE A 13 11.20 3.81 -6.60
C ILE A 13 11.55 2.36 -6.32
N ASP A 14 11.58 1.54 -7.37
CA ASP A 14 12.01 0.14 -7.28
C ASP A 14 13.53 0.06 -7.20
N SER A 15 14.05 -0.53 -6.13
CA SER A 15 15.49 -0.67 -5.90
C SER A 15 16.16 -1.73 -6.76
N GLU A 16 15.41 -2.72 -7.29
CA GLU A 16 15.99 -3.83 -8.06
C GLU A 16 16.21 -3.48 -9.53
N ILE A 17 15.42 -2.60 -10.11
CA ILE A 17 15.48 -2.27 -11.55
C ILE A 17 16.45 -1.12 -11.83
N GLY A 18 16.92 -0.40 -10.81
CA GLY A 18 17.88 0.72 -10.95
C GLY A 18 17.39 1.86 -11.86
N GLY A 19 16.11 1.84 -12.23
CA GLY A 19 15.45 2.81 -13.08
C GLY A 19 14.34 3.51 -12.30
N ILE A 20 14.28 4.82 -12.41
CA ILE A 20 13.18 5.62 -11.89
C ILE A 20 11.97 5.32 -12.78
N MET A 21 11.13 4.40 -12.36
CA MET A 21 9.77 4.29 -12.88
C MET A 21 8.94 5.36 -12.18
N GLU A 22 8.84 6.52 -12.75
CA GLU A 22 7.96 7.59 -12.26
C GLU A 22 6.48 7.22 -12.48
N GLN A 23 6.03 6.21 -11.78
CA GLN A 23 4.59 5.95 -11.71
C GLN A 23 4.04 6.67 -10.49
N ILE A 24 3.05 7.53 -10.73
CA ILE A 24 2.38 8.31 -9.70
C ILE A 24 1.17 7.52 -9.23
N TYR A 25 1.09 7.26 -7.93
CA TYR A 25 -0.05 6.64 -7.28
C TYR A 25 -0.84 7.66 -6.47
N ASP A 26 -2.14 7.45 -6.36
CA ASP A 26 -2.99 8.22 -5.44
C ASP A 26 -2.80 7.74 -4.00
N LEU A 27 -2.49 6.44 -3.83
CA LEU A 27 -2.30 5.78 -2.54
C LEU A 27 -1.26 4.68 -2.65
N ILE A 28 -0.29 4.70 -1.73
CA ILE A 28 0.62 3.57 -1.50
C ILE A 28 0.35 3.02 -0.10
N ILE A 29 0.16 1.71 -0.01
CA ILE A 29 -0.11 0.99 1.24
C ILE A 29 1.10 0.12 1.55
N ILE A 30 1.63 0.25 2.76
CA ILE A 30 2.76 -0.55 3.23
C ILE A 30 2.23 -1.70 4.09
N GLY A 31 2.45 -2.91 3.59
CA GLY A 31 1.99 -4.15 4.23
C GLY A 31 0.65 -4.64 3.70
N SER A 32 0.56 -5.94 3.46
CA SER A 32 -0.61 -6.63 2.93
C SER A 32 -1.31 -7.52 3.98
N GLY A 33 -1.30 -7.12 5.24
CA GLY A 33 -2.16 -7.69 6.27
C GLY A 33 -3.65 -7.33 6.05
N PRO A 34 -4.56 -7.80 6.90
CA PRO A 34 -5.99 -7.56 6.74
C PRO A 34 -6.36 -6.08 6.62
N ALA A 35 -5.70 -5.21 7.39
CA ALA A 35 -5.94 -3.77 7.33
C ALA A 35 -5.49 -3.17 5.99
N GLY A 36 -4.28 -3.52 5.52
CA GLY A 36 -3.75 -3.04 4.24
C GLY A 36 -4.58 -3.52 3.05
N LEU A 37 -4.93 -4.81 3.03
CA LEU A 37 -5.79 -5.38 1.98
C LEU A 37 -7.20 -4.77 2.01
N GLY A 38 -7.77 -4.55 3.20
CA GLY A 38 -9.04 -3.85 3.35
C GLY A 38 -8.98 -2.43 2.78
N ALA A 39 -7.95 -1.66 3.12
CA ALA A 39 -7.74 -0.33 2.59
C ALA A 39 -7.58 -0.33 1.06
N ALA A 40 -6.81 -1.28 0.51
CA ALA A 40 -6.60 -1.43 -0.93
C ALA A 40 -7.90 -1.72 -1.70
N ILE A 41 -8.74 -2.62 -1.16
CA ILE A 41 -10.05 -2.94 -1.72
C ILE A 41 -10.92 -1.68 -1.82
N TYR A 42 -11.01 -0.90 -0.75
CA TYR A 42 -11.81 0.33 -0.76
C TYR A 42 -11.21 1.41 -1.65
N ALA A 43 -9.89 1.54 -1.69
CA ALA A 43 -9.20 2.48 -2.57
C ALA A 43 -9.50 2.18 -4.06
N LYS A 44 -9.42 0.91 -4.46
CA LYS A 44 -9.77 0.51 -5.84
C LYS A 44 -11.25 0.72 -6.16
N ARG A 45 -12.15 0.48 -5.21
CA ARG A 45 -13.57 0.80 -5.38
C ARG A 45 -13.83 2.30 -5.54
N ALA A 46 -12.96 3.14 -4.98
CA ALA A 46 -12.97 4.60 -5.19
C ALA A 46 -12.21 5.04 -6.45
N GLU A 47 -11.79 4.09 -7.30
CA GLU A 47 -11.06 4.33 -8.55
C GLU A 47 -9.71 5.03 -8.34
N LEU A 48 -9.05 4.81 -7.18
CA LEU A 48 -7.72 5.33 -6.92
C LEU A 48 -6.65 4.42 -7.52
N GLU A 49 -5.63 5.02 -8.11
CA GLU A 49 -4.41 4.31 -8.47
C GLU A 49 -3.67 3.91 -7.21
N THR A 50 -3.68 2.60 -6.91
CA THR A 50 -3.26 2.08 -5.61
C THR A 50 -2.18 1.02 -5.77
N LEU A 51 -1.08 1.18 -5.03
CA LEU A 51 -0.02 0.19 -4.91
C LEU A 51 0.04 -0.33 -3.47
N VAL A 52 0.18 -1.65 -3.31
CA VAL A 52 0.50 -2.29 -2.03
C VAL A 52 1.93 -2.80 -2.08
N ILE A 53 2.75 -2.40 -1.12
CA ILE A 53 4.14 -2.88 -0.99
C ILE A 53 4.19 -3.90 0.14
N GLU A 54 4.67 -5.11 -0.16
CA GLU A 54 4.80 -6.20 0.81
C GLU A 54 6.20 -6.80 0.77
N LYS A 55 6.82 -6.93 1.93
CA LYS A 55 8.16 -7.54 2.05
C LYS A 55 8.13 -9.07 2.02
N GLU A 56 7.07 -9.67 2.51
CA GLU A 56 6.91 -11.11 2.60
C GLU A 56 6.47 -11.73 1.26
N MET A 57 6.68 -13.04 1.13
CA MET A 57 6.25 -13.78 -0.07
C MET A 57 4.74 -13.90 -0.18
N MET A 58 4.04 -13.83 0.94
CA MET A 58 2.59 -14.02 1.02
C MET A 58 1.92 -12.83 1.68
N SER A 59 0.78 -12.42 1.12
CA SER A 59 -0.12 -11.47 1.76
C SER A 59 -0.89 -12.11 2.90
N GLY A 60 -1.28 -11.31 3.90
CA GLY A 60 -2.07 -11.73 5.05
C GLY A 60 -1.45 -11.32 6.39
N GLY A 61 -0.13 -11.10 6.43
CA GLY A 61 0.55 -10.67 7.64
C GLY A 61 0.38 -11.67 8.79
N GLN A 62 0.27 -11.19 10.02
CA GLN A 62 0.20 -12.04 11.23
C GLN A 62 -1.05 -12.94 11.28
N VAL A 63 -2.13 -12.61 10.58
CA VAL A 63 -3.32 -13.44 10.59
C VAL A 63 -3.06 -14.84 10.03
N LEU A 64 -2.08 -15.01 9.13
CA LEU A 64 -1.74 -16.29 8.53
C LEU A 64 -1.37 -17.36 9.56
N THR A 65 -0.84 -16.98 10.71
CA THR A 65 -0.44 -17.89 11.79
C THR A 65 -1.54 -18.12 12.83
N THR A 66 -2.67 -17.44 12.69
CA THR A 66 -3.81 -17.58 13.59
C THR A 66 -4.58 -18.86 13.25
N TYR A 67 -4.77 -19.74 14.23
CA TYR A 67 -5.46 -21.01 14.01
C TYR A 67 -6.93 -20.78 13.63
N GLU A 68 -7.62 -19.93 14.37
CA GLU A 68 -9.03 -19.66 14.20
C GLU A 68 -9.34 -18.18 14.51
N VAL A 69 -10.20 -17.57 13.70
CA VAL A 69 -10.63 -16.18 13.83
C VAL A 69 -12.13 -16.15 14.06
N ASP A 70 -12.55 -15.85 15.30
CA ASP A 70 -13.96 -15.85 15.71
C ASP A 70 -14.63 -14.49 15.61
N ASN A 71 -13.84 -13.43 15.58
CA ASN A 71 -14.32 -12.04 15.66
C ASN A 71 -14.38 -11.35 14.30
N TYR A 72 -14.24 -12.08 13.21
CA TYR A 72 -14.44 -11.48 11.88
C TYR A 72 -15.90 -11.65 11.44
N ALA A 73 -16.62 -10.52 11.31
CA ALA A 73 -18.04 -10.52 11.01
C ALA A 73 -18.36 -11.27 9.70
N GLY A 74 -19.29 -12.20 9.78
CA GLY A 74 -19.73 -13.01 8.65
C GLY A 74 -18.91 -14.28 8.40
N LEU A 75 -17.75 -14.44 9.04
CA LEU A 75 -16.87 -15.60 8.89
C LEU A 75 -16.34 -16.12 10.24
N PRO A 76 -17.22 -16.39 11.23
CA PRO A 76 -16.77 -16.90 12.53
C PRO A 76 -16.14 -18.28 12.35
N GLY A 77 -15.04 -18.55 13.05
CA GLY A 77 -14.34 -19.83 12.99
C GLY A 77 -13.49 -20.05 11.75
N ILE A 78 -13.28 -19.03 10.93
CA ILE A 78 -12.39 -19.17 9.76
C ILE A 78 -10.92 -19.28 10.19
N GLY A 79 -10.16 -20.17 9.53
CA GLY A 79 -8.71 -20.22 9.72
C GLY A 79 -8.05 -18.91 9.26
N GLY A 80 -7.04 -18.44 9.99
CA GLY A 80 -6.38 -17.18 9.64
C GLY A 80 -5.73 -17.18 8.27
N PHE A 81 -5.16 -18.33 7.86
CA PHE A 81 -4.63 -18.50 6.51
C PHE A 81 -5.71 -18.30 5.44
N ASP A 82 -6.85 -18.98 5.60
CA ASP A 82 -7.95 -18.88 4.63
C ASP A 82 -8.54 -17.46 4.58
N LEU A 83 -8.61 -16.79 5.72
CA LEU A 83 -9.03 -15.39 5.78
C LEU A 83 -8.07 -14.48 5.02
N GLY A 84 -6.77 -14.63 5.24
CA GLY A 84 -5.75 -13.86 4.52
C GLY A 84 -5.82 -14.08 3.01
N MET A 85 -6.00 -15.33 2.57
CA MET A 85 -6.13 -15.67 1.16
C MET A 85 -7.40 -15.09 0.53
N LYS A 86 -8.52 -15.10 1.25
CA LYS A 86 -9.77 -14.47 0.78
C LYS A 86 -9.63 -12.95 0.59
N PHE A 87 -8.93 -12.27 1.49
CA PHE A 87 -8.63 -10.84 1.32
C PHE A 87 -7.77 -10.60 0.10
N ARG A 88 -6.71 -11.38 -0.08
CA ARG A 88 -5.83 -11.25 -1.23
C ARG A 88 -6.56 -11.49 -2.55
N GLU A 89 -7.32 -12.55 -2.65
CA GLU A 89 -8.14 -12.86 -3.83
C GLU A 89 -9.11 -11.72 -4.18
N HIS A 90 -9.72 -11.12 -3.17
CA HIS A 90 -10.62 -9.98 -3.39
C HIS A 90 -9.88 -8.75 -3.93
N ALA A 91 -8.71 -8.45 -3.38
CA ALA A 91 -7.86 -7.35 -3.87
C ALA A 91 -7.41 -7.59 -5.33
N ASP A 92 -6.97 -8.82 -5.65
CA ASP A 92 -6.56 -9.21 -7.01
C ASP A 92 -7.71 -9.07 -8.02
N LYS A 93 -8.94 -9.48 -7.66
CA LYS A 93 -10.13 -9.32 -8.51
C LYS A 93 -10.47 -7.86 -8.82
N LEU A 94 -10.11 -6.94 -7.95
CA LEU A 94 -10.29 -5.50 -8.18
C LEU A 94 -9.10 -4.86 -8.91
N GLY A 95 -8.06 -5.63 -9.24
CA GLY A 95 -6.88 -5.13 -9.94
C GLY A 95 -5.98 -4.26 -9.07
N VAL A 96 -5.84 -4.58 -7.78
CA VAL A 96 -4.85 -3.95 -6.90
C VAL A 96 -3.46 -4.35 -7.37
N GLU A 97 -2.57 -3.39 -7.52
CA GLU A 97 -1.17 -3.64 -7.84
C GLU A 97 -0.38 -3.96 -6.58
N PHE A 98 0.53 -4.93 -6.69
CA PHE A 98 1.41 -5.35 -5.61
C PHE A 98 2.87 -5.28 -6.05
N ALA A 99 3.71 -4.72 -5.18
CA ALA A 99 5.16 -4.77 -5.30
C ALA A 99 5.75 -5.54 -4.13
N LYS A 100 6.71 -6.43 -4.42
CA LYS A 100 7.49 -7.10 -3.38
C LYS A 100 8.73 -6.29 -3.12
N ASP A 101 8.72 -5.54 -2.02
CA ASP A 101 9.85 -4.71 -1.63
C ASP A 101 9.78 -4.38 -0.13
N THR A 102 10.89 -3.90 0.41
CA THR A 102 11.00 -3.44 1.79
C THR A 102 11.12 -1.92 1.82
N VAL A 103 10.09 -1.24 2.35
CA VAL A 103 10.13 0.20 2.47
C VAL A 103 11.18 0.62 3.50
N GLN A 104 12.18 1.37 3.04
CA GLN A 104 13.27 1.86 3.88
C GLN A 104 12.98 3.26 4.42
N LYS A 105 12.27 4.08 3.66
CA LYS A 105 12.10 5.49 3.96
C LYS A 105 10.88 6.07 3.26
N ILE A 106 10.23 6.99 3.92
CA ILE A 106 9.18 7.83 3.34
C ILE A 106 9.67 9.28 3.42
N GLU A 107 9.66 9.97 2.30
CA GLU A 107 10.04 11.37 2.21
C GLU A 107 8.87 12.19 1.69
N SER A 108 8.63 13.36 2.27
CA SER A 108 7.69 14.30 1.69
C SER A 108 8.35 14.99 0.51
N ALA A 109 7.65 15.01 -0.64
CA ALA A 109 8.10 15.84 -1.76
C ALA A 109 7.88 17.31 -1.37
N GLU A 110 8.92 18.15 -1.53
CA GLU A 110 8.78 19.59 -1.38
C GLU A 110 7.74 20.10 -2.38
N SER A 111 6.77 20.82 -1.88
CA SER A 111 5.99 21.68 -2.75
C SER A 111 6.91 22.81 -3.17
N ALA A 112 7.40 22.78 -4.41
CA ALA A 112 8.00 23.94 -5.02
C ALA A 112 6.91 25.01 -5.15
N ASP A 113 6.67 25.75 -4.06
CA ASP A 113 5.86 26.94 -4.17
C ASP A 113 6.70 28.04 -4.83
N ALA A 114 6.03 28.88 -5.59
CA ALA A 114 6.64 29.91 -6.43
C ALA A 114 7.36 31.03 -5.62
N SER A 115 7.63 30.84 -4.34
CA SER A 115 8.21 31.82 -3.43
C SER A 115 9.60 31.49 -2.90
N GLY A 116 10.20 30.35 -3.26
CA GLY A 116 11.62 30.06 -3.02
C GLY A 116 12.05 30.02 -1.55
N LYS A 117 11.20 29.59 -0.64
CA LYS A 117 11.57 29.31 0.74
C LYS A 117 11.64 27.81 0.96
N GLU A 118 12.84 27.33 1.22
CA GLU A 118 13.13 25.96 1.66
C GLU A 118 12.58 25.76 3.07
N GLU A 119 11.53 24.92 3.22
CA GLU A 119 11.14 24.40 4.53
C GLU A 119 11.78 23.03 4.74
N GLU A 120 12.34 22.86 5.93
CA GLU A 120 13.11 21.68 6.36
C GLU A 120 12.24 20.42 6.35
N GLN A 121 12.70 19.38 5.65
CA GLN A 121 12.00 18.09 5.50
C GLN A 121 12.01 17.29 6.79
N GLU A 122 10.84 16.89 7.26
CA GLU A 122 10.71 15.91 8.33
C GLU A 122 10.79 14.49 7.75
N LEU A 123 11.88 13.80 8.05
CA LEU A 123 12.17 12.45 7.60
C LEU A 123 11.48 11.43 8.50
N LEU A 124 10.45 10.75 8.01
CA LEU A 124 9.88 9.59 8.69
C LEU A 124 10.61 8.32 8.25
N THR A 125 11.38 7.73 9.16
CA THR A 125 11.91 6.37 8.99
C THR A 125 10.83 5.38 9.40
N ALA A 126 10.37 4.54 8.47
CA ALA A 126 9.58 3.38 8.83
C ALA A 126 10.53 2.36 9.45
N ALA A 127 10.42 2.15 10.76
CA ALA A 127 11.12 1.09 11.46
C ALA A 127 10.39 -0.24 11.28
N GLU A 128 11.17 -1.30 11.07
CA GLU A 128 10.97 -2.73 10.91
C GLU A 128 9.66 -3.35 11.41
#